data_f370167fea12d3ac26ba7de30548fbb5
#
_entry.id   f370167fea12d3ac26ba7de30548fbb5
#
_cell.length_a   1.000
_cell.length_b   1.000
_cell.length_c   1.000
_cell.angle_alpha   90.00
_cell.angle_beta   90.00
_cell.angle_gamma   90.00
#
_symmetry.space_group_name_H-M   'P 1'
#
loop_
_entity.id
_entity.type
_entity.pdbx_description
1 polymer ?
#
loop_
_entity_poly.entity_id
_entity_poly.type
_entity_poly.pdbx_seq_one_letter_code
_entity_poly.pdbx_strand_id
1 'polypeptide(L)'
;MDFSVNCPFGPLIYTADISGDFHKFLVDGLEDCRKAQDARQRLVGNIDQQRFASYDPNKFIKFVDPHLVNYLQQKNDRHNSIKDICFDKRLNWDATKSKIRYNLGGGPWVNFQKKGEFNPIHNHGGIASAVIFIKIPEELKEERDASTYTAKASGCLEFLYMGQHIVVKPKEGMLYLFPAYLQHAVYPYHSDVERISMSFNFDEVDIDGFPVAGNDDIIFYGKDPTEDL
;
A
#
# COMPACT_ATOMS: atom_id res chain seq x y z
N MET A 1 11.66 11.39 -10.45
CA MET A 1 11.05 10.34 -9.60
C MET A 1 10.74 9.17 -10.51
N ASP A 2 11.38 8.03 -10.29
CA ASP A 2 11.13 6.84 -11.08
C ASP A 2 10.03 6.02 -10.41
N PHE A 3 8.97 5.72 -11.16
CA PHE A 3 7.87 4.89 -10.70
C PHE A 3 7.41 3.96 -11.83
N SER A 4 6.71 2.90 -11.47
CA SER A 4 5.98 2.07 -12.42
C SER A 4 4.56 1.80 -11.93
N VAL A 5 3.67 1.49 -12.84
CA VAL A 5 2.30 1.07 -12.56
C VAL A 5 2.03 -0.28 -13.20
N ASN A 6 1.28 -1.10 -12.49
CA ASN A 6 0.96 -2.44 -12.91
C ASN A 6 -0.53 -2.72 -12.69
N CYS A 7 -1.21 -3.22 -13.70
CA CYS A 7 -2.62 -3.60 -13.65
C CYS A 7 -2.81 -5.01 -14.19
N PRO A 8 -2.22 -5.99 -13.52
CA PRO A 8 -2.15 -7.33 -14.12
C PRO A 8 -3.52 -7.98 -14.34
N PHE A 9 -4.52 -7.60 -13.51
CA PHE A 9 -5.85 -8.22 -13.53
C PHE A 9 -7.00 -7.24 -13.29
N GLY A 10 -6.71 -5.94 -13.16
CA GLY A 10 -7.74 -4.93 -12.85
C GLY A 10 -7.23 -3.85 -11.91
N PRO A 11 -7.01 -4.09 -10.62
CA PRO A 11 -6.52 -3.07 -9.69
C PRO A 11 -5.16 -2.52 -10.09
N LEU A 12 -5.01 -1.19 -10.00
CA LEU A 12 -3.75 -0.52 -10.28
C LEU A 12 -2.82 -0.64 -9.07
N ILE A 13 -1.63 -1.20 -9.27
CA ILE A 13 -0.56 -1.24 -8.29
C ILE A 13 0.54 -0.28 -8.75
N TYR A 14 0.71 0.79 -8.02
CA TYR A 14 1.78 1.77 -8.19
C TYR A 14 3.00 1.33 -7.39
N THR A 15 4.18 1.43 -7.98
CA THR A 15 5.44 1.06 -7.35
C THR A 15 6.48 2.14 -7.58
N ALA A 16 7.17 2.57 -6.54
CA ALA A 16 8.24 3.55 -6.62
C ALA A 16 9.46 3.12 -5.82
N ASP A 17 10.64 3.42 -6.35
CA ASP A 17 11.91 3.35 -5.62
C ASP A 17 12.10 4.65 -4.82
N ILE A 18 12.16 4.55 -3.50
CA ILE A 18 12.34 5.66 -2.57
C ILE A 18 13.70 5.61 -1.87
N SER A 19 14.66 4.89 -2.42
CA SER A 19 15.98 4.60 -1.83
C SER A 19 16.89 5.82 -1.61
N GLY A 20 16.37 7.04 -1.74
CA GLY A 20 17.06 8.29 -1.44
C GLY A 20 16.74 8.84 -0.04
N ASP A 21 16.49 10.15 -0.01
CA ASP A 21 16.24 10.91 1.22
C ASP A 21 15.02 10.40 2.00
N PHE A 22 14.00 9.94 1.31
CA PHE A 22 12.81 9.39 1.97
C PHE A 22 13.14 8.10 2.73
N HIS A 23 13.80 7.15 2.09
CA HIS A 23 14.20 5.91 2.75
C HIS A 23 15.13 6.20 3.94
N LYS A 24 16.13 7.07 3.75
CA LYS A 24 17.01 7.49 4.84
C LYS A 24 16.23 8.10 6.01
N PHE A 25 15.27 8.98 5.75
CA PHE A 25 14.41 9.56 6.78
C PHE A 25 13.65 8.49 7.58
N LEU A 26 13.15 7.43 6.90
CA LEU A 26 12.46 6.33 7.57
C LEU A 26 13.43 5.49 8.42
N VAL A 27 14.59 5.17 7.90
CA VAL A 27 15.61 4.41 8.65
C VAL A 27 16.08 5.15 9.89
N ASP A 28 16.37 6.45 9.77
CA ASP A 28 16.85 7.29 10.88
C ASP A 28 15.85 7.36 12.05
N GLY A 29 14.54 7.25 11.79
CA GLY A 29 13.48 7.32 12.81
C GLY A 29 13.03 5.97 13.39
N LEU A 30 13.61 4.84 12.97
CA LEU A 30 13.15 3.50 13.40
C LEU A 30 13.21 3.27 14.92
N GLU A 31 14.24 3.77 15.59
CA GLU A 31 14.38 3.59 17.04
C GLU A 31 13.29 4.33 17.84
N ASP A 32 12.85 5.49 17.35
CA ASP A 32 11.73 6.21 17.94
C ASP A 32 10.40 5.52 17.67
N CYS A 33 10.21 4.97 16.47
CA CYS A 33 9.06 4.14 16.15
C CYS A 33 9.00 2.89 17.04
N ARG A 34 10.12 2.25 17.32
CA ARG A 34 10.19 1.06 18.17
C ARG A 34 9.68 1.31 19.60
N LYS A 35 9.85 2.54 20.08
CA LYS A 35 9.42 2.98 21.43
C LYS A 35 8.00 3.59 21.43
N ALA A 36 7.42 3.79 20.25
CA ALA A 36 6.12 4.42 20.11
C ALA A 36 4.96 3.52 20.60
N GLN A 37 3.76 4.08 20.62
CA GLN A 37 2.55 3.41 21.07
C GLN A 37 2.28 2.13 20.27
N ASP A 38 1.76 1.10 20.93
CA ASP A 38 1.33 -0.16 20.34
C ASP A 38 0.19 0.05 19.35
N ALA A 39 0.34 -0.47 18.14
CA ALA A 39 -0.66 -0.39 17.07
C ALA A 39 -1.35 -1.74 16.77
N ARG A 40 -1.05 -2.81 17.53
CA ARG A 40 -1.55 -4.18 17.28
C ARG A 40 -3.06 -4.34 17.41
N GLN A 41 -3.75 -3.45 18.07
CA GLN A 41 -5.22 -3.48 18.15
C GLN A 41 -5.91 -3.42 16.77
N ARG A 42 -5.18 -3.08 15.70
CA ARG A 42 -5.65 -3.05 14.31
C ARG A 42 -5.04 -4.16 13.45
N LEU A 43 -4.21 -5.00 14.05
CA LEU A 43 -3.54 -6.09 13.36
C LEU A 43 -4.48 -7.28 13.19
N VAL A 44 -4.60 -7.76 11.97
CA VAL A 44 -5.35 -8.98 11.65
C VAL A 44 -4.49 -10.23 11.88
N GLY A 45 -3.18 -10.09 11.73
CA GLY A 45 -2.22 -11.20 11.79
C GLY A 45 -1.55 -11.41 13.14
N ASN A 46 -0.43 -12.10 13.09
CA ASN A 46 0.41 -12.42 14.23
C ASN A 46 1.78 -11.75 14.05
N ILE A 47 1.91 -10.52 14.54
CA ILE A 47 3.16 -9.75 14.59
C ILE A 47 3.28 -9.17 15.99
N ASP A 48 4.29 -9.59 16.74
CA ASP A 48 4.47 -9.20 18.14
C ASP A 48 4.78 -7.72 18.33
N GLN A 49 5.44 -7.11 17.37
CA GLN A 49 5.84 -5.71 17.45
C GLN A 49 5.34 -4.92 16.25
N GLN A 50 4.15 -4.32 16.40
CA GLN A 50 3.61 -3.31 15.50
C GLN A 50 3.44 -2.01 16.30
N ARG A 51 3.98 -0.90 15.79
CA ARG A 51 4.01 0.40 16.48
C ARG A 51 3.48 1.50 15.58
N PHE A 52 2.79 2.48 16.17
CA PHE A 52 2.53 3.71 15.43
C PHE A 52 3.83 4.38 15.01
N ALA A 53 3.85 4.97 13.83
CA ALA A 53 5.04 5.66 13.34
C ALA A 53 5.27 6.95 14.15
N SER A 54 6.53 7.19 14.51
CA SER A 54 6.96 8.38 15.27
C SER A 54 7.89 9.22 14.42
N TYR A 55 7.35 9.79 13.33
CA TYR A 55 8.06 10.69 12.43
C TYR A 55 7.47 12.09 12.49
N ASP A 56 8.26 13.10 12.07
CA ASP A 56 7.72 14.44 11.80
C ASP A 56 6.63 14.32 10.71
N PRO A 57 5.35 14.61 11.05
CA PRO A 57 4.26 14.40 10.12
C PRO A 57 4.33 15.30 8.87
N ASN A 58 4.82 16.53 9.03
CA ASN A 58 4.95 17.45 7.91
C ASN A 58 6.04 17.01 6.93
N LYS A 59 7.13 16.47 7.45
CA LYS A 59 8.20 15.93 6.61
C LYS A 59 7.77 14.64 5.94
N PHE A 60 7.08 13.76 6.66
CA PHE A 60 6.52 12.52 6.11
C PHE A 60 5.55 12.80 4.96
N ILE A 61 4.59 13.71 5.17
CA ILE A 61 3.61 14.12 4.15
C ILE A 61 4.30 14.65 2.89
N LYS A 62 5.33 15.51 3.02
CA LYS A 62 6.09 16.01 1.87
C LYS A 62 6.72 14.91 1.01
N PHE A 63 7.12 13.81 1.63
CA PHE A 63 7.62 12.65 0.89
C PHE A 63 6.50 11.84 0.23
N VAL A 64 5.34 11.71 0.90
CA VAL A 64 4.22 10.88 0.44
C VAL A 64 3.39 11.56 -0.65
N ASP A 65 3.17 12.88 -0.54
CA ASP A 65 2.35 13.67 -1.47
C ASP A 65 2.61 13.37 -2.96
N PRO A 66 3.87 13.41 -3.45
CA PRO A 66 4.13 13.18 -4.87
C PRO A 66 3.73 11.78 -5.34
N HIS A 67 3.81 10.79 -4.46
CA HIS A 67 3.45 9.42 -4.78
C HIS A 67 1.92 9.25 -4.86
N LEU A 68 1.17 9.84 -3.92
CA LEU A 68 -0.29 9.85 -3.99
C LEU A 68 -0.78 10.56 -5.25
N VAL A 69 -0.23 11.73 -5.56
CA VAL A 69 -0.57 12.50 -6.78
C VAL A 69 -0.36 11.65 -8.02
N ASN A 70 0.80 11.01 -8.15
CA ASN A 70 1.12 10.14 -9.29
C ASN A 70 0.18 8.92 -9.37
N TYR A 71 -0.12 8.29 -8.25
CA TYR A 71 -1.06 7.17 -8.18
C TYR A 71 -2.45 7.57 -8.68
N LEU A 72 -2.99 8.68 -8.16
CA LEU A 72 -4.29 9.20 -8.55
C LEU A 72 -4.31 9.63 -10.03
N GLN A 73 -3.24 10.24 -10.53
CA GLN A 73 -3.13 10.61 -11.94
C GLN A 73 -3.17 9.38 -12.84
N GLN A 74 -2.43 8.32 -12.50
CA GLN A 74 -2.44 7.09 -13.27
C GLN A 74 -3.80 6.38 -13.23
N LYS A 75 -4.48 6.44 -12.08
CA LYS A 75 -5.86 5.96 -11.94
C LYS A 75 -6.82 6.73 -12.85
N ASN A 76 -6.72 8.06 -12.84
CA ASN A 76 -7.51 8.94 -13.70
C ASN A 76 -7.24 8.72 -15.21
N ASP A 77 -5.98 8.63 -15.62
CA ASP A 77 -5.59 8.40 -17.01
C ASP A 77 -6.11 7.07 -17.54
N ARG A 78 -6.12 6.05 -16.69
CA ARG A 78 -6.70 4.75 -17.01
C ARG A 78 -8.21 4.84 -17.23
N HIS A 79 -8.95 5.53 -16.37
CA HIS A 79 -10.39 5.74 -16.56
C HIS A 79 -10.67 6.48 -17.85
N ASN A 80 -9.90 7.52 -18.17
CA ASN A 80 -10.05 8.28 -19.40
C ASN A 80 -9.74 7.48 -20.66
N SER A 81 -8.90 6.44 -20.58
CA SER A 81 -8.58 5.56 -21.71
C SER A 81 -9.69 4.55 -22.01
N ILE A 82 -10.57 4.28 -21.06
CA ILE A 82 -11.72 3.36 -21.19
C ILE A 82 -13.01 4.17 -21.43
N LYS A 83 -13.01 5.02 -22.44
CA LYS A 83 -14.07 6.02 -22.71
C LYS A 83 -15.48 5.48 -22.93
N ASP A 84 -15.63 4.19 -23.17
CA ASP A 84 -16.94 3.57 -23.48
C ASP A 84 -17.66 3.01 -22.25
N ILE A 85 -17.06 3.11 -21.07
CA ILE A 85 -17.65 2.59 -19.85
C ILE A 85 -17.98 3.77 -18.94
N CYS A 86 -19.24 4.06 -18.76
CA CYS A 86 -19.83 5.17 -17.98
C CYS A 86 -19.05 5.55 -16.74
N PHE A 87 -18.40 6.71 -16.76
CA PHE A 87 -17.74 7.18 -15.56
C PHE A 87 -18.02 8.60 -15.21
N ASP A 88 -18.00 8.80 -13.93
CA ASP A 88 -18.21 10.07 -13.30
C ASP A 88 -17.22 11.12 -13.89
N LYS A 89 -17.80 12.13 -14.55
CA LYS A 89 -17.04 13.26 -15.11
C LYS A 89 -16.16 14.00 -14.08
N ARG A 90 -16.34 13.67 -12.78
CA ARG A 90 -15.58 14.24 -11.66
C ARG A 90 -14.11 13.81 -11.62
N LEU A 91 -13.72 12.77 -12.36
CA LEU A 91 -12.33 12.31 -12.41
C LEU A 91 -11.47 13.04 -13.47
N ASN A 92 -12.03 14.01 -14.17
CA ASN A 92 -11.29 14.81 -15.14
C ASN A 92 -10.53 15.95 -14.44
N TRP A 93 -9.46 15.60 -13.76
CA TRP A 93 -8.63 16.53 -13.01
C TRP A 93 -7.20 16.57 -13.56
N ASP A 94 -6.51 17.67 -13.27
CA ASP A 94 -5.13 17.92 -13.67
C ASP A 94 -4.28 18.04 -12.39
N ALA A 95 -3.39 17.08 -12.15
CA ALA A 95 -2.54 17.04 -10.97
C ALA A 95 -1.71 18.32 -10.75
N THR A 96 -1.47 19.11 -11.82
CA THR A 96 -0.73 20.38 -11.72
C THR A 96 -1.58 21.55 -11.26
N LYS A 97 -2.90 21.42 -11.30
CA LYS A 97 -3.87 22.49 -11.02
C LYS A 97 -4.82 22.16 -9.88
N SER A 98 -5.19 20.88 -9.74
CA SER A 98 -6.15 20.43 -8.76
C SER A 98 -5.57 20.44 -7.35
N LYS A 99 -6.42 20.80 -6.38
CA LYS A 99 -6.07 20.75 -4.96
C LYS A 99 -6.48 19.42 -4.38
N ILE A 100 -5.50 18.63 -3.96
CA ILE A 100 -5.73 17.35 -3.28
C ILE A 100 -5.67 17.55 -1.77
N ARG A 101 -6.65 16.98 -1.07
CA ARG A 101 -6.68 16.86 0.38
C ARG A 101 -6.91 15.40 0.75
N TYR A 102 -6.30 14.93 1.82
CA TYR A 102 -6.47 13.57 2.31
C TYR A 102 -6.18 13.48 3.80
N ASN A 103 -6.62 12.37 4.41
CA ASN A 103 -6.16 11.96 5.73
C ASN A 103 -5.50 10.58 5.68
N LEU A 104 -4.60 10.35 6.62
CA LEU A 104 -3.98 9.05 6.83
C LEU A 104 -4.72 8.33 7.96
N GLY A 105 -5.64 7.45 7.60
CA GLY A 105 -6.54 6.77 8.51
C GLY A 105 -5.85 6.09 9.67
N GLY A 106 -5.99 6.68 10.84
CA GLY A 106 -5.41 6.20 12.08
C GLY A 106 -3.89 6.27 12.17
N GLY A 107 -3.24 6.96 11.23
CA GLY A 107 -1.79 7.16 11.17
C GLY A 107 -1.02 5.97 10.60
N PRO A 108 0.22 6.21 10.12
CA PRO A 108 1.13 5.16 9.69
C PRO A 108 1.57 4.27 10.85
N TRP A 109 1.85 3.00 10.55
CA TRP A 109 2.42 2.06 11.51
C TRP A 109 3.61 1.29 10.93
N VAL A 110 4.53 0.89 11.81
CA VAL A 110 5.74 0.13 11.49
C VAL A 110 5.60 -1.28 12.03
N ASN A 111 5.86 -2.27 11.17
CA ASN A 111 5.89 -3.69 11.49
C ASN A 111 7.35 -4.13 11.63
N PHE A 112 7.71 -4.61 12.81
CA PHE A 112 8.99 -5.25 13.13
C PHE A 112 8.79 -6.76 13.12
N GLN A 113 8.60 -7.31 11.93
CA GLN A 113 8.26 -8.72 11.74
C GLN A 113 9.45 -9.62 11.99
N LYS A 114 9.22 -10.70 12.72
CA LYS A 114 10.20 -11.75 13.06
C LYS A 114 9.82 -13.09 12.45
N LYS A 115 10.71 -14.05 12.62
CA LYS A 115 10.53 -15.45 12.24
C LYS A 115 9.15 -15.99 12.63
N GLY A 116 8.47 -16.63 11.69
CA GLY A 116 7.17 -17.25 11.89
C GLY A 116 5.98 -16.31 11.96
N GLU A 117 6.22 -14.99 12.02
CA GLU A 117 5.17 -13.99 12.05
C GLU A 117 4.62 -13.73 10.64
N PHE A 118 3.33 -13.41 10.55
CA PHE A 118 2.64 -13.23 9.28
C PHE A 118 1.43 -12.30 9.41
N ASN A 119 0.92 -11.85 8.27
CA ASN A 119 -0.38 -11.19 8.19
C ASN A 119 -1.24 -11.96 7.18
N PRO A 120 -2.39 -12.55 7.59
CA PRO A 120 -3.24 -13.34 6.70
C PRO A 120 -3.89 -12.48 5.63
N ILE A 121 -4.63 -13.09 4.73
CA ILE A 121 -5.39 -12.38 3.69
C ILE A 121 -6.37 -11.41 4.35
N HIS A 122 -6.24 -10.13 4.01
CA HIS A 122 -7.09 -9.04 4.50
C HIS A 122 -7.14 -7.90 3.48
N ASN A 123 -7.99 -6.93 3.73
CA ASN A 123 -8.06 -5.66 3.02
C ASN A 123 -8.32 -4.52 4.02
N HIS A 124 -8.37 -3.31 3.52
CA HIS A 124 -8.64 -2.11 4.32
C HIS A 124 -9.84 -1.35 3.78
N GLY A 125 -10.42 -0.49 4.63
CA GLY A 125 -11.29 0.59 4.19
C GLY A 125 -10.48 1.76 3.62
N GLY A 126 -11.17 2.73 3.01
CA GLY A 126 -10.57 3.92 2.43
C GLY A 126 -10.29 3.80 0.93
N ILE A 127 -9.46 4.69 0.43
CA ILE A 127 -9.20 4.88 -1.01
C ILE A 127 -8.01 4.05 -1.48
N ALA A 128 -6.91 4.12 -0.74
CA ALA A 128 -5.67 3.42 -1.07
C ALA A 128 -4.92 3.00 0.19
N SER A 129 -4.17 1.92 0.06
CA SER A 129 -3.22 1.43 1.06
C SER A 129 -1.80 1.54 0.54
N ALA A 130 -0.87 1.70 1.46
CA ALA A 130 0.55 1.78 1.19
C ALA A 130 1.35 0.76 2.00
N VAL A 131 2.38 0.21 1.37
CA VAL A 131 3.43 -0.58 2.03
C VAL A 131 4.79 -0.06 1.59
N ILE A 132 5.67 0.22 2.54
CA ILE A 132 7.08 0.57 2.31
C ILE A 132 7.96 -0.50 2.95
N PHE A 133 8.88 -1.06 2.19
CA PHE A 133 9.90 -1.95 2.73
C PHE A 133 11.10 -1.13 3.20
N ILE A 134 11.28 -1.02 4.54
CA ILE A 134 12.33 -0.19 5.14
C ILE A 134 13.61 -0.96 5.33
N LYS A 135 13.53 -2.21 5.82
CA LYS A 135 14.69 -3.09 6.02
C LYS A 135 14.35 -4.52 5.61
N ILE A 136 15.11 -5.06 4.67
CA ILE A 136 14.94 -6.41 4.13
C ILE A 136 16.27 -7.14 4.24
N PRO A 137 16.46 -8.00 5.27
CA PRO A 137 17.67 -8.80 5.43
C PRO A 137 17.92 -9.72 4.22
N GLU A 138 19.19 -9.86 3.83
CA GLU A 138 19.59 -10.71 2.69
C GLU A 138 19.26 -12.19 2.94
N GLU A 139 19.24 -12.62 4.19
CA GLU A 139 18.87 -13.98 4.61
C GLU A 139 17.48 -14.38 4.11
N LEU A 140 16.56 -13.42 3.97
CA LEU A 140 15.23 -13.70 3.39
C LEU A 140 15.29 -14.05 1.91
N LYS A 141 16.23 -13.45 1.18
CA LYS A 141 16.47 -13.81 -0.23
C LYS A 141 17.14 -15.17 -0.32
N GLU A 142 18.15 -15.43 0.50
CA GLU A 142 18.82 -16.72 0.58
C GLU A 142 17.83 -17.84 0.91
N GLU A 143 16.93 -17.63 1.88
CA GLU A 143 15.86 -18.56 2.24
C GLU A 143 14.92 -18.85 1.05
N ARG A 144 14.50 -17.82 0.32
CA ARG A 144 13.67 -18.01 -0.88
C ARG A 144 14.40 -18.76 -1.99
N ASP A 145 15.67 -18.45 -2.21
CA ASP A 145 16.47 -19.07 -3.27
C ASP A 145 16.77 -20.55 -2.95
N ALA A 146 17.00 -20.87 -1.68
CA ALA A 146 17.19 -22.23 -1.20
C ALA A 146 15.90 -23.07 -1.13
N SER A 147 14.72 -22.43 -1.17
CA SER A 147 13.42 -23.10 -1.05
C SER A 147 13.20 -24.08 -2.21
N THR A 148 12.76 -25.28 -1.88
CA THR A 148 12.29 -26.30 -2.84
C THR A 148 10.82 -26.10 -3.24
N TYR A 149 10.08 -25.25 -2.53
CA TYR A 149 8.69 -24.92 -2.83
C TYR A 149 8.60 -23.96 -4.02
N THR A 150 7.66 -24.22 -4.92
CA THR A 150 7.49 -23.45 -6.15
C THR A 150 7.19 -21.96 -5.88
N ALA A 151 6.42 -21.67 -4.83
CA ALA A 151 5.98 -20.30 -4.51
C ALA A 151 7.13 -19.38 -4.06
N LYS A 152 8.15 -19.94 -3.38
CA LYS A 152 9.30 -19.15 -2.86
C LYS A 152 8.86 -17.84 -2.18
N ALA A 153 7.84 -17.92 -1.29
CA ALA A 153 7.11 -16.78 -0.80
C ALA A 153 7.56 -16.26 0.58
N SER A 154 8.60 -16.85 1.18
CA SER A 154 9.10 -16.47 2.51
C SER A 154 9.32 -14.96 2.63
N GLY A 155 8.60 -14.31 3.57
CA GLY A 155 8.64 -12.89 3.81
C GLY A 155 8.07 -12.00 2.69
N CYS A 156 7.42 -12.58 1.68
CA CYS A 156 6.84 -11.84 0.57
C CYS A 156 5.50 -11.18 0.93
N LEU A 157 5.16 -10.15 0.17
CA LEU A 157 3.81 -9.59 0.09
C LEU A 157 3.09 -10.27 -1.08
N GLU A 158 1.83 -10.62 -0.91
CA GLU A 158 0.99 -11.17 -1.96
C GLU A 158 -0.24 -10.29 -2.15
N PHE A 159 -0.61 -10.03 -3.40
CA PHE A 159 -1.88 -9.43 -3.79
C PHE A 159 -2.79 -10.48 -4.42
N LEU A 160 -4.08 -10.43 -4.06
CA LEU A 160 -5.11 -11.36 -4.54
C LEU A 160 -6.28 -10.59 -5.11
N TYR A 161 -6.72 -10.99 -6.31
CA TYR A 161 -7.88 -10.40 -6.96
C TYR A 161 -8.58 -11.44 -7.86
N MET A 162 -9.88 -11.70 -7.64
CA MET A 162 -10.72 -12.62 -8.44
C MET A 162 -10.05 -14.01 -8.68
N GLY A 163 -9.44 -14.59 -7.66
CA GLY A 163 -8.77 -15.89 -7.74
C GLY A 163 -7.39 -15.88 -8.40
N GLN A 164 -6.92 -14.71 -8.81
CA GLN A 164 -5.55 -14.52 -9.29
C GLN A 164 -4.69 -13.93 -8.17
N HIS A 165 -3.41 -14.23 -8.17
CA HIS A 165 -2.50 -13.75 -7.15
C HIS A 165 -1.13 -13.35 -7.73
N ILE A 166 -0.48 -12.38 -7.08
CA ILE A 166 0.86 -11.90 -7.44
C ILE A 166 1.70 -11.85 -6.19
N VAL A 167 2.78 -12.60 -6.18
CA VAL A 167 3.76 -12.60 -5.10
C VAL A 167 4.83 -11.54 -5.40
N VAL A 168 4.94 -10.57 -4.52
CA VAL A 168 5.93 -9.49 -4.57
C VAL A 168 7.08 -9.83 -3.64
N LYS A 169 8.26 -10.05 -4.22
CA LYS A 169 9.49 -10.23 -3.46
C LYS A 169 9.90 -8.87 -2.86
N PRO A 170 10.02 -8.76 -1.54
CA PRO A 170 10.36 -7.49 -0.92
C PRO A 170 11.77 -7.06 -1.32
N LYS A 171 11.89 -5.78 -1.65
CA LYS A 171 13.15 -5.08 -1.87
C LYS A 171 13.17 -3.82 -1.02
N GLU A 172 14.25 -3.61 -0.30
CA GLU A 172 14.45 -2.42 0.53
C GLU A 172 14.36 -1.13 -0.29
N GLY A 173 13.73 -0.10 0.27
CA GLY A 173 13.50 1.17 -0.40
C GLY A 173 12.36 1.16 -1.43
N MET A 174 11.53 0.12 -1.47
CA MET A 174 10.36 0.10 -2.37
C MET A 174 9.07 0.48 -1.65
N LEU A 175 8.31 1.38 -2.29
CA LEU A 175 6.95 1.78 -1.93
C LEU A 175 5.96 1.14 -2.90
N TYR A 176 4.87 0.62 -2.36
CA TYR A 176 3.70 0.14 -3.09
C TYR A 176 2.47 0.93 -2.64
N LEU A 177 1.69 1.48 -3.62
CA LEU A 177 0.34 2.00 -3.40
C LEU A 177 -0.64 1.17 -4.21
N PHE A 178 -1.76 0.83 -3.61
CA PHE A 178 -2.78 -0.03 -4.22
C PHE A 178 -4.17 0.31 -3.64
N PRO A 179 -5.27 -0.05 -4.31
CA PRO A 179 -6.61 0.18 -3.79
C PRO A 179 -6.79 -0.47 -2.41
N ALA A 180 -7.39 0.23 -1.47
CA ALA A 180 -7.54 -0.26 -0.09
C ALA A 180 -8.32 -1.59 -0.01
N TYR A 181 -9.29 -1.80 -0.93
CA TYR A 181 -10.06 -3.05 -1.01
C TYR A 181 -9.27 -4.25 -1.55
N LEU A 182 -8.10 -4.03 -2.18
CA LEU A 182 -7.32 -5.12 -2.76
C LEU A 182 -6.81 -6.04 -1.66
N GLN A 183 -7.24 -7.30 -1.73
CA GLN A 183 -6.81 -8.31 -0.77
C GLN A 183 -5.31 -8.55 -0.87
N HIS A 184 -4.67 -8.65 0.29
CA HIS A 184 -3.24 -8.91 0.37
C HIS A 184 -2.87 -9.67 1.63
N ALA A 185 -1.70 -10.30 1.60
CA ALA A 185 -1.15 -11.09 2.70
C ALA A 185 0.35 -10.87 2.82
N VAL A 186 0.90 -11.14 4.00
CA VAL A 186 2.34 -11.17 4.25
C VAL A 186 2.74 -12.55 4.75
N TYR A 187 3.60 -13.21 4.02
CA TYR A 187 4.06 -14.57 4.34
C TYR A 187 5.04 -14.57 5.52
N PRO A 188 5.00 -15.63 6.35
CA PRO A 188 6.04 -15.89 7.33
C PRO A 188 7.36 -16.28 6.67
N TYR A 189 8.41 -16.32 7.46
CA TYR A 189 9.73 -16.82 7.08
C TYR A 189 10.37 -17.56 8.27
N HIS A 190 11.47 -18.27 8.01
CA HIS A 190 12.12 -19.14 9.00
C HIS A 190 13.46 -18.61 9.50
N SER A 191 14.11 -17.74 8.76
CA SER A 191 15.38 -17.11 9.14
C SER A 191 15.23 -16.29 10.43
N ASP A 192 16.22 -16.32 11.30
CA ASP A 192 16.22 -15.60 12.58
C ASP A 192 16.71 -14.16 12.39
N VAL A 193 15.91 -13.39 11.67
CA VAL A 193 16.16 -11.99 11.30
C VAL A 193 14.91 -11.16 11.50
N GLU A 194 15.04 -9.83 11.43
CA GLU A 194 13.92 -8.90 11.53
C GLU A 194 13.72 -8.14 10.21
N ARG A 195 12.54 -8.32 9.60
CA ARG A 195 12.06 -7.55 8.45
C ARG A 195 11.27 -6.35 8.94
N ILE A 196 11.57 -5.15 8.42
CA ILE A 196 10.87 -3.93 8.82
C ILE A 196 10.14 -3.34 7.62
N SER A 197 8.84 -3.13 7.80
CA SER A 197 7.99 -2.44 6.82
C SER A 197 7.10 -1.42 7.51
N MET A 198 6.72 -0.39 6.77
CA MET A 198 5.72 0.59 7.19
C MET A 198 4.47 0.42 6.34
N SER A 199 3.31 0.60 6.95
CA SER A 199 2.04 0.66 6.23
C SER A 199 1.21 1.86 6.68
N PHE A 200 0.35 2.36 5.80
CA PHE A 200 -0.62 3.41 6.07
C PHE A 200 -1.73 3.38 5.04
N ASN A 201 -2.87 3.98 5.37
CA ASN A 201 -4.03 4.06 4.50
C ASN A 201 -4.38 5.52 4.23
N PHE A 202 -4.88 5.80 3.03
CA PHE A 202 -5.58 7.03 2.67
C PHE A 202 -7.08 6.75 2.82
N ASP A 203 -7.68 7.17 3.94
CA ASP A 203 -9.08 6.86 4.24
C ASP A 203 -10.03 7.76 3.45
N GLU A 204 -9.68 9.03 3.34
CA GLU A 204 -10.44 10.03 2.61
C GLU A 204 -9.50 10.77 1.69
N VAL A 205 -9.89 10.92 0.44
CA VAL A 205 -9.20 11.76 -0.55
C VAL A 205 -10.25 12.64 -1.21
N ASP A 206 -9.95 13.92 -1.29
CA ASP A 206 -10.76 14.94 -1.92
C ASP A 206 -9.94 15.65 -2.99
N ILE A 207 -10.53 15.81 -4.17
CA ILE A 207 -9.93 16.54 -5.29
C ILE A 207 -10.85 17.71 -5.64
N ASP A 208 -10.39 18.94 -5.43
CA ASP A 208 -11.12 20.18 -5.69
C ASP A 208 -12.50 20.25 -4.98
N GLY A 209 -12.65 19.65 -3.80
CA GLY A 209 -13.88 19.60 -3.05
C GLY A 209 -14.79 18.41 -3.38
N PHE A 210 -14.35 17.50 -4.25
CA PHE A 210 -15.09 16.28 -4.58
C PHE A 210 -14.42 15.06 -3.96
N PRO A 211 -15.13 14.30 -3.11
CA PRO A 211 -14.56 13.08 -2.52
C PRO A 211 -14.31 12.03 -3.60
N VAL A 212 -13.16 11.36 -3.50
CA VAL A 212 -12.84 10.20 -4.32
C VAL A 212 -13.47 8.97 -3.67
N ALA A 213 -14.21 8.17 -4.43
CA ALA A 213 -14.80 6.94 -3.91
C ALA A 213 -13.78 5.80 -3.88
N GLY A 214 -13.74 5.04 -2.78
CA GLY A 214 -12.77 3.96 -2.58
C GLY A 214 -13.00 2.73 -3.47
N ASN A 215 -14.21 2.56 -3.98
CA ASN A 215 -14.63 1.39 -4.75
C ASN A 215 -14.73 1.64 -6.26
N ASP A 216 -14.14 2.72 -6.78
CA ASP A 216 -14.25 3.10 -8.20
C ASP A 216 -13.66 2.06 -9.18
N ASP A 217 -12.95 1.05 -8.68
CA ASP A 217 -12.47 -0.06 -9.50
C ASP A 217 -13.47 -1.24 -9.57
N ILE A 218 -14.60 -1.17 -8.83
CA ILE A 218 -15.70 -2.13 -8.95
C ILE A 218 -16.71 -1.55 -9.92
N ILE A 219 -16.68 -2.04 -11.14
CA ILE A 219 -17.68 -1.72 -12.15
C ILE A 219 -18.93 -2.54 -11.82
N PHE A 220 -19.95 -1.90 -11.25
CA PHE A 220 -21.26 -2.50 -11.17
C PHE A 220 -21.95 -2.36 -12.54
N TYR A 221 -22.00 -3.44 -13.29
CA TYR A 221 -22.89 -3.53 -14.43
C TYR A 221 -24.32 -3.75 -13.91
N GLY A 222 -25.10 -2.69 -13.78
CA GLY A 222 -26.49 -2.77 -13.40
C GLY A 222 -26.93 -1.52 -12.60
N LYS A 223 -28.24 -1.27 -12.59
CA LYS A 223 -28.83 -0.29 -11.68
C LYS A 223 -28.51 -0.68 -10.24
N ASP A 224 -28.23 0.31 -9.41
CA ASP A 224 -28.17 0.13 -7.98
C ASP A 224 -29.44 -0.58 -7.50
N PRO A 225 -29.35 -1.77 -6.90
CA PRO A 225 -30.54 -2.49 -6.43
C PRO A 225 -31.29 -1.74 -5.32
N THR A 226 -30.74 -0.63 -4.81
CA THR A 226 -31.39 0.23 -3.80
C THR A 226 -32.16 1.41 -4.39
N GLU A 227 -32.05 1.69 -5.69
CA GLU A 227 -32.82 2.77 -6.33
C GLU A 227 -34.35 2.46 -6.50
N ASP A 228 -34.77 1.22 -6.28
CA ASP A 228 -36.15 0.79 -6.40
C ASP A 228 -36.79 0.41 -5.03
N LEU A 229 -36.17 0.80 -3.88
CA LEU A 229 -36.68 0.68 -2.53
C LEU A 229 -36.99 2.04 -1.93
#